data_91104d4953a9a593f5d94bcd6d7cccab
#
_entry.id   91104d4953a9a593f5d94bcd6d7cccab
#
_cell.length_a   1.000
_cell.length_b   1.000
_cell.length_c   1.000
_cell.angle_alpha   90.00
_cell.angle_beta   90.00
_cell.angle_gamma   90.00
#
_symmetry.space_group_name_H-M   'P 1'
#
loop_
_entity.id
_entity.type
_entity.pdbx_description
1 polymer ?
#
loop_
_entity_poly.entity_id
_entity_poly.type
_entity_poly.pdbx_seq_one_letter_code
_entity_poly.pdbx_strand_id
1 'polypeptide(L)'
;MRKGISDYELMNPEVADGLEIIEVPIVDGRSEDISEFAIIFEGDPEDFEVPIVPWPVSGRRALDPETGICAGTTEGWFSSEWSEGRLVGKNEAVSGEYVIGFAVDGKESLPKAVDLWHMNYHPDGGQLFYSAEQTPFIIPVIPVGQEPEIDKAKAIFCDGTFGICLLPGVWHEGVFPIHGNARFFTRQGRVHGRVSVDFGKEFGCLLRVSLTNNFEK
;
A
#
# COMPACT_ATOMS: atom_id res chain seq x y z
N MET A 1 -0.56 -14.75 -19.02
CA MET A 1 -0.34 -14.39 -17.60
C MET A 1 0.62 -13.21 -17.58
N ARG A 2 0.25 -12.09 -16.94
CA ARG A 2 1.16 -10.93 -16.78
C ARG A 2 2.30 -11.32 -15.85
N LYS A 3 3.52 -10.86 -16.15
CA LYS A 3 4.73 -11.17 -15.38
C LYS A 3 4.70 -10.39 -14.07
N GLY A 4 5.12 -11.01 -12.96
CA GLY A 4 5.30 -10.33 -11.68
C GLY A 4 6.48 -9.35 -11.72
N ILE A 5 6.54 -8.43 -10.76
CA ILE A 5 7.56 -7.38 -10.63
C ILE A 5 8.65 -7.86 -9.66
N SER A 6 9.90 -7.76 -10.06
CA SER A 6 11.05 -8.14 -9.22
C SER A 6 11.36 -7.07 -8.16
N ASP A 7 12.04 -7.46 -7.08
CA ASP A 7 12.48 -6.52 -6.04
C ASP A 7 13.44 -5.46 -6.61
N TYR A 8 14.27 -5.83 -7.59
CA TYR A 8 15.12 -4.84 -8.27
C TYR A 8 14.30 -3.75 -8.97
N GLU A 9 13.21 -4.11 -9.68
CA GLU A 9 12.32 -3.14 -10.33
C GLU A 9 11.58 -2.27 -9.31
N LEU A 10 11.21 -2.82 -8.16
CA LEU A 10 10.57 -2.07 -7.07
C LEU A 10 11.50 -0.98 -6.48
N MET A 11 12.80 -1.27 -6.36
CA MET A 11 13.79 -0.30 -5.89
C MET A 11 14.22 0.71 -6.95
N ASN A 12 14.11 0.33 -8.22
CA ASN A 12 14.58 1.13 -9.36
C ASN A 12 13.47 1.29 -10.40
N PRO A 13 12.32 1.88 -10.04
CA PRO A 13 11.22 2.02 -10.98
C PRO A 13 11.58 2.96 -12.12
N GLU A 14 11.31 2.50 -13.34
CA GLU A 14 11.43 3.29 -14.55
C GLU A 14 10.07 3.90 -14.87
N VAL A 15 9.92 5.20 -14.62
CA VAL A 15 8.70 5.95 -14.90
C VAL A 15 8.91 6.79 -16.15
N ALA A 16 8.08 6.56 -17.17
CA ALA A 16 8.14 7.32 -18.41
C ALA A 16 7.64 8.77 -18.21
N ASP A 17 8.13 9.68 -19.02
CA ASP A 17 7.60 11.05 -19.07
C ASP A 17 6.22 11.09 -19.74
N GLY A 18 5.39 12.06 -19.34
CA GLY A 18 4.12 12.35 -20.01
C GLY A 18 2.98 11.35 -19.74
N LEU A 19 3.10 10.56 -18.68
CA LEU A 19 2.00 9.70 -18.23
C LEU A 19 0.79 10.53 -17.78
N GLU A 20 -0.40 9.99 -17.96
CA GLU A 20 -1.62 10.57 -17.42
C GLU A 20 -1.59 10.58 -15.89
N ILE A 21 -2.03 11.67 -15.28
CA ILE A 21 -2.17 11.76 -13.82
C ILE A 21 -3.64 11.60 -13.45
N ILE A 22 -3.92 10.59 -12.65
CA ILE A 22 -5.27 10.29 -12.14
C ILE A 22 -5.31 10.65 -10.66
N GLU A 23 -6.10 11.68 -10.33
CA GLU A 23 -6.29 12.12 -8.95
C GLU A 23 -7.13 11.08 -8.18
N VAL A 24 -6.63 10.63 -7.04
CA VAL A 24 -7.28 9.65 -6.19
C VAL A 24 -8.06 10.37 -5.08
N PRO A 25 -9.39 10.16 -4.97
CA PRO A 25 -10.18 10.76 -3.92
C PRO A 25 -9.80 10.19 -2.55
N ILE A 26 -9.77 11.07 -1.53
CA ILE A 26 -9.51 10.67 -0.16
C ILE A 26 -10.83 10.44 0.56
N VAL A 27 -10.90 9.34 1.31
CA VAL A 27 -12.04 8.94 2.15
C VAL A 27 -11.59 8.79 3.60
N ASP A 28 -12.47 9.13 4.53
CA ASP A 28 -12.25 8.95 5.97
C ASP A 28 -12.23 7.44 6.30
N GLY A 29 -11.21 6.98 7.01
CA GLY A 29 -11.08 5.59 7.43
C GLY A 29 -12.18 5.10 8.38
N ARG A 30 -12.92 6.00 9.00
CA ARG A 30 -14.11 5.67 9.81
C ARG A 30 -15.43 5.67 9.02
N SER A 31 -15.38 5.98 7.73
CA SER A 31 -16.55 5.93 6.85
C SER A 31 -16.96 4.49 6.53
N GLU A 32 -18.27 4.26 6.36
CA GLU A 32 -18.78 2.98 5.85
C GLU A 32 -18.27 2.66 4.42
N ASP A 33 -17.85 3.68 3.68
CA ASP A 33 -17.33 3.56 2.31
C ASP A 33 -16.03 2.75 2.19
N ILE A 34 -15.37 2.42 3.31
CA ILE A 34 -14.15 1.61 3.31
C ILE A 34 -14.40 0.11 3.49
N SER A 35 -15.63 -0.31 3.78
CA SER A 35 -15.96 -1.70 4.15
C SER A 35 -15.65 -2.73 3.08
N GLU A 36 -15.58 -2.34 1.81
CA GLU A 36 -15.14 -3.20 0.72
C GLU A 36 -13.61 -3.39 0.64
N PHE A 37 -12.84 -2.54 1.34
CA PHE A 37 -11.37 -2.55 1.30
C PHE A 37 -10.76 -3.07 2.59
N ALA A 38 -11.35 -2.73 3.74
CA ALA A 38 -10.68 -2.89 5.01
C ALA A 38 -11.63 -3.05 6.20
N ILE A 39 -11.07 -3.55 7.29
CA ILE A 39 -11.67 -3.60 8.62
C ILE A 39 -10.84 -2.67 9.52
N ILE A 40 -11.49 -1.76 10.23
CA ILE A 40 -10.85 -0.99 11.30
C ILE A 40 -10.93 -1.75 12.61
N PHE A 41 -9.94 -1.55 13.48
CA PHE A 41 -9.94 -2.13 14.82
C PHE A 41 -9.34 -1.14 15.84
N GLU A 42 -9.76 -1.30 17.07
CA GLU A 42 -9.23 -0.58 18.22
C GLU A 42 -8.62 -1.56 19.21
N GLY A 43 -7.61 -1.14 19.95
CA GLY A 43 -6.90 -1.98 20.91
C GLY A 43 -5.55 -2.48 20.40
N ASP A 44 -5.08 -3.60 20.99
CA ASP A 44 -3.76 -4.14 20.70
C ASP A 44 -3.74 -4.83 19.33
N PRO A 45 -2.84 -4.43 18.42
CA PRO A 45 -2.72 -5.08 17.11
C PRO A 45 -2.29 -6.56 17.21
N GLU A 46 -1.70 -7.00 18.33
CA GLU A 46 -1.34 -8.39 18.55
C GLU A 46 -2.58 -9.28 18.71
N ASP A 47 -3.69 -8.73 19.23
CA ASP A 47 -4.95 -9.45 19.43
C ASP A 47 -5.82 -9.52 18.17
N PHE A 48 -5.50 -8.76 17.12
CA PHE A 48 -6.29 -8.74 15.89
C PHE A 48 -5.92 -9.89 14.96
N GLU A 49 -6.91 -10.70 14.57
CA GLU A 49 -6.72 -11.81 13.62
C GLU A 49 -6.82 -11.30 12.16
N VAL A 50 -5.70 -11.34 11.45
CA VAL A 50 -5.67 -11.02 10.01
C VAL A 50 -6.42 -12.10 9.23
N PRO A 51 -7.37 -11.74 8.34
CA PRO A 51 -8.04 -12.70 7.48
C PRO A 51 -7.07 -13.49 6.60
N ILE A 52 -7.17 -14.82 6.63
CA ILE A 52 -6.29 -15.72 5.88
C ILE A 52 -7.08 -16.47 4.82
N VAL A 53 -6.52 -16.55 3.62
CA VAL A 53 -7.03 -17.36 2.50
C VAL A 53 -6.17 -18.62 2.38
N PRO A 54 -6.77 -19.80 2.21
CA PRO A 54 -6.02 -21.04 2.03
C PRO A 54 -5.06 -20.98 0.83
N TRP A 55 -3.81 -21.36 1.07
CA TRP A 55 -2.77 -21.46 0.04
C TRP A 55 -2.71 -22.85 -0.58
N PRO A 56 -2.38 -23.02 -1.88
CA PRO A 56 -2.05 -21.98 -2.86
C PRO A 56 -3.28 -21.31 -3.45
N VAL A 57 -3.13 -20.03 -3.83
CA VAL A 57 -4.14 -19.25 -4.52
C VAL A 57 -3.72 -19.06 -5.98
N SER A 58 -4.64 -19.23 -6.91
CA SER A 58 -4.40 -19.01 -8.33
C SER A 58 -5.15 -17.78 -8.84
N GLY A 59 -4.53 -17.04 -9.76
CA GLY A 59 -5.10 -15.86 -10.38
C GLY A 59 -4.62 -15.65 -11.82
N ARG A 60 -5.03 -14.55 -12.43
CA ARG A 60 -4.65 -14.18 -13.81
C ARG A 60 -3.23 -13.68 -13.91
N ARG A 61 -2.73 -13.04 -12.84
CA ARG A 61 -1.38 -12.52 -12.75
C ARG A 61 -0.48 -13.55 -12.12
N ALA A 62 0.80 -13.55 -12.49
CA ALA A 62 1.80 -14.32 -11.79
C ALA A 62 2.08 -13.67 -10.42
N LEU A 63 2.47 -14.48 -9.44
CA LEU A 63 3.13 -13.97 -8.25
C LEU A 63 4.42 -13.25 -8.63
N ASP A 64 4.75 -12.23 -7.87
CA ASP A 64 6.05 -11.60 -7.97
C ASP A 64 7.17 -12.60 -7.64
N PRO A 65 8.34 -12.50 -8.29
CA PRO A 65 9.47 -13.36 -8.01
C PRO A 65 9.79 -13.42 -6.52
N GLU A 66 10.15 -14.61 -6.03
CA GLU A 66 10.57 -14.86 -4.65
C GLU A 66 9.50 -14.65 -3.57
N THR A 67 8.24 -14.45 -3.95
CA THR A 67 7.11 -14.37 -3.02
C THR A 67 6.31 -15.69 -2.96
N GLY A 68 5.48 -15.86 -1.90
CA GLY A 68 4.65 -17.06 -1.70
C GLY A 68 5.40 -18.27 -1.18
N ILE A 69 6.58 -18.09 -0.60
CA ILE A 69 7.46 -19.17 -0.11
C ILE A 69 7.64 -19.18 1.41
N CYS A 70 7.26 -18.12 2.12
CA CYS A 70 7.30 -18.07 3.58
C CYS A 70 6.24 -18.98 4.18
N ALA A 71 6.53 -19.53 5.36
CA ALA A 71 5.58 -20.25 6.18
C ALA A 71 5.34 -19.51 7.51
N GLY A 72 4.09 -19.48 7.98
CA GLY A 72 3.69 -18.75 9.17
C GLY A 72 3.28 -17.31 8.90
N THR A 73 2.68 -16.67 9.91
CA THR A 73 2.29 -15.24 9.83
C THR A 73 3.54 -14.38 9.75
N THR A 74 3.57 -13.50 8.76
CA THR A 74 4.64 -12.52 8.60
C THR A 74 4.26 -11.25 9.33
N GLU A 75 5.07 -10.85 10.31
CA GLU A 75 4.84 -9.65 11.13
C GLU A 75 6.14 -8.92 11.41
N GLY A 76 6.03 -7.62 11.64
CA GLY A 76 7.17 -6.77 11.92
C GLY A 76 6.80 -5.29 11.81
N TRP A 77 7.76 -4.49 11.42
CA TRP A 77 7.56 -3.06 11.26
C TRP A 77 7.61 -2.66 9.79
N PHE A 78 6.76 -1.73 9.44
CA PHE A 78 6.78 -1.02 8.16
C PHE A 78 7.16 0.43 8.43
N SER A 79 8.16 0.96 7.73
CA SER A 79 8.51 2.38 7.78
C SER A 79 8.38 3.01 6.40
N SER A 80 8.03 4.30 6.39
CA SER A 80 7.99 5.13 5.19
C SER A 80 8.85 6.36 5.40
N GLU A 81 9.77 6.61 4.49
CA GLU A 81 10.74 7.68 4.59
C GLU A 81 10.88 8.44 3.27
N TRP A 82 10.96 9.78 3.35
CA TRP A 82 11.26 10.62 2.20
C TRP A 82 12.77 10.69 1.97
N SER A 83 13.19 10.35 0.76
CA SER A 83 14.58 10.42 0.33
C SER A 83 14.67 10.92 -1.11
N GLU A 84 15.30 12.08 -1.31
CA GLU A 84 15.57 12.67 -2.65
C GLU A 84 14.33 12.78 -3.56
N GLY A 85 13.16 13.12 -2.98
CA GLY A 85 11.89 13.20 -3.71
C GLY A 85 11.22 11.86 -3.98
N ARG A 86 11.71 10.78 -3.38
CA ARG A 86 11.09 9.45 -3.39
C ARG A 86 10.54 9.13 -2.01
N LEU A 87 9.37 8.55 -1.95
CA LEU A 87 8.85 7.91 -0.76
C LEU A 87 9.30 6.45 -0.78
N VAL A 88 10.13 6.06 0.16
CA VAL A 88 10.66 4.69 0.28
C VAL A 88 9.98 3.97 1.42
N GLY A 89 9.39 2.83 1.14
CA GLY A 89 8.83 1.91 2.12
C GLY A 89 9.81 0.80 2.45
N LYS A 90 9.90 0.43 3.74
CA LYS A 90 10.66 -0.71 4.21
C LYS A 90 9.78 -1.59 5.08
N ASN A 91 9.62 -2.84 4.67
CA ASN A 91 8.85 -3.85 5.40
C ASN A 91 9.76 -4.88 6.04
N GLU A 92 9.96 -4.78 7.36
CA GLU A 92 10.82 -5.71 8.11
C GLU A 92 10.21 -7.12 8.20
N ALA A 93 8.88 -7.25 8.14
CA ALA A 93 8.19 -8.54 8.20
C ALA A 93 8.61 -9.49 7.07
N VAL A 94 8.99 -8.93 5.92
CA VAL A 94 9.36 -9.70 4.71
C VAL A 94 10.71 -9.27 4.13
N SER A 95 11.47 -8.46 4.87
CA SER A 95 12.79 -7.94 4.46
C SER A 95 12.78 -7.20 3.12
N GLY A 96 11.65 -6.53 2.81
CA GLY A 96 11.46 -5.78 1.56
C GLY A 96 11.70 -4.29 1.74
N GLU A 97 12.36 -3.67 0.76
CA GLU A 97 12.50 -2.22 0.62
C GLU A 97 12.16 -1.83 -0.82
N TYR A 98 11.42 -0.72 -1.02
CA TYR A 98 10.96 -0.33 -2.35
C TYR A 98 10.49 1.13 -2.42
N VAL A 99 10.40 1.66 -3.64
CA VAL A 99 9.89 3.01 -3.89
C VAL A 99 8.37 2.97 -4.01
N ILE A 100 7.67 3.55 -3.04
CA ILE A 100 6.21 3.69 -3.02
C ILE A 100 5.77 4.69 -4.11
N GLY A 101 6.41 5.84 -4.19
CA GLY A 101 6.03 6.90 -5.10
C GLY A 101 6.98 8.08 -5.11
N PHE A 102 6.59 9.13 -5.80
CA PHE A 102 7.40 10.31 -6.06
C PHE A 102 6.72 11.58 -5.56
N ALA A 103 7.51 12.51 -5.02
CA ALA A 103 7.04 13.83 -4.62
C ALA A 103 6.70 14.67 -5.86
N VAL A 104 5.51 15.27 -5.88
CA VAL A 104 5.07 16.11 -7.00
C VAL A 104 5.83 17.44 -7.06
N ASP A 105 6.16 18.01 -5.91
CA ASP A 105 6.78 19.35 -5.79
C ASP A 105 8.31 19.31 -5.68
N GLY A 106 8.94 18.19 -6.02
CA GLY A 106 10.38 18.04 -5.99
C GLY A 106 10.93 17.64 -4.62
N LYS A 107 12.17 18.09 -4.28
CA LYS A 107 12.95 17.60 -3.14
C LYS A 107 12.62 18.26 -1.79
N GLU A 108 11.50 18.94 -1.65
CA GLU A 108 11.13 19.55 -0.38
C GLU A 108 10.75 18.49 0.66
N SER A 109 10.95 18.81 1.93
CA SER A 109 10.83 17.86 3.06
C SER A 109 9.40 17.33 3.30
N LEU A 110 8.38 17.98 2.75
CA LEU A 110 6.97 17.59 2.84
C LEU A 110 6.27 17.92 1.52
N PRO A 111 6.17 16.96 0.60
CA PRO A 111 5.49 17.19 -0.67
C PRO A 111 3.99 17.39 -0.47
N LYS A 112 3.36 18.12 -1.40
CA LYS A 112 1.91 18.34 -1.37
C LYS A 112 1.12 17.14 -1.89
N ALA A 113 1.75 16.29 -2.67
CA ALA A 113 1.15 15.08 -3.21
C ALA A 113 2.21 14.03 -3.53
N VAL A 114 1.76 12.79 -3.65
CA VAL A 114 2.55 11.62 -4.05
C VAL A 114 1.99 11.07 -5.35
N ASP A 115 2.86 10.88 -6.34
CA ASP A 115 2.56 10.13 -7.55
C ASP A 115 2.96 8.67 -7.37
N LEU A 116 1.97 7.78 -7.31
CA LEU A 116 2.14 6.34 -7.18
C LEU A 116 2.29 5.72 -8.57
N TRP A 117 3.29 4.88 -8.72
CA TRP A 117 3.57 4.16 -9.97
C TRP A 117 3.14 2.70 -9.92
N HIS A 118 2.88 2.16 -8.74
CA HIS A 118 2.75 0.74 -8.44
C HIS A 118 1.68 0.51 -7.37
N MET A 119 1.08 -0.67 -7.39
CA MET A 119 0.34 -1.29 -6.29
C MET A 119 0.52 -2.79 -6.32
N ASN A 120 0.23 -3.43 -5.20
CA ASN A 120 0.19 -4.88 -5.08
C ASN A 120 -1.04 -5.35 -4.30
N TYR A 121 -1.30 -6.65 -4.32
CA TYR A 121 -2.20 -7.30 -3.38
C TYR A 121 -1.61 -8.61 -2.88
N HIS A 122 -2.07 -9.05 -1.71
CA HIS A 122 -1.72 -10.33 -1.11
C HIS A 122 -2.88 -11.31 -1.31
N PRO A 123 -2.71 -12.39 -2.12
CA PRO A 123 -3.79 -13.33 -2.38
C PRO A 123 -4.03 -14.28 -1.23
N ASP A 124 -3.09 -14.44 -0.31
CA ASP A 124 -3.11 -15.39 0.82
C ASP A 124 -3.69 -14.83 2.11
N GLY A 125 -3.86 -13.50 2.20
CA GLY A 125 -4.38 -12.89 3.41
C GLY A 125 -4.52 -11.39 3.33
N GLY A 126 -5.05 -10.80 4.39
CA GLY A 126 -5.08 -9.36 4.57
C GLY A 126 -3.73 -8.79 4.98
N GLN A 127 -3.66 -7.47 5.06
CA GLN A 127 -2.50 -6.77 5.64
C GLN A 127 -2.95 -5.74 6.66
N LEU A 128 -2.45 -5.86 7.88
CA LEU A 128 -2.71 -4.97 9.00
C LEU A 128 -1.65 -3.88 9.06
N PHE A 129 -2.09 -2.65 9.36
CA PHE A 129 -1.24 -1.52 9.74
C PHE A 129 -1.76 -0.84 11.00
N TYR A 130 -0.86 -0.57 11.93
CA TYR A 130 -1.16 0.12 13.18
C TYR A 130 -0.04 1.09 13.54
N SER A 131 -0.40 2.35 13.83
CA SER A 131 0.55 3.37 14.28
C SER A 131 0.65 3.36 15.80
N ALA A 132 1.75 2.87 16.35
CA ALA A 132 1.98 2.91 17.81
C ALA A 132 2.16 4.35 18.34
N GLU A 133 2.60 5.28 17.48
CA GLU A 133 2.81 6.69 17.81
C GLU A 133 1.58 7.56 17.47
N GLN A 134 0.47 6.95 17.07
CA GLN A 134 -0.75 7.63 16.62
C GLN A 134 -0.50 8.64 15.49
N THR A 135 0.45 8.35 14.63
CA THR A 135 0.76 9.19 13.47
C THR A 135 -0.35 9.04 12.42
N PRO A 136 -0.99 10.12 11.95
CA PRO A 136 -1.93 10.07 10.86
C PRO A 136 -1.26 9.61 9.55
N PHE A 137 -1.97 8.78 8.78
CA PHE A 137 -1.43 8.19 7.56
C PHE A 137 -2.50 7.96 6.49
N ILE A 138 -2.05 7.67 5.28
CA ILE A 138 -2.89 7.38 4.13
C ILE A 138 -2.54 6.01 3.58
N ILE A 139 -3.56 5.26 3.13
CA ILE A 139 -3.41 4.01 2.39
C ILE A 139 -4.14 4.14 1.06
N PRO A 140 -3.47 4.13 -0.09
CA PRO A 140 -4.12 4.04 -1.38
C PRO A 140 -4.59 2.61 -1.64
N VAL A 141 -5.82 2.47 -2.14
CA VAL A 141 -6.47 1.17 -2.36
C VAL A 141 -7.27 1.14 -3.66
N ILE A 142 -7.42 -0.05 -4.24
CA ILE A 142 -8.38 -0.37 -5.31
C ILE A 142 -9.12 -1.65 -4.90
N PRO A 143 -10.43 -1.79 -5.21
CA PRO A 143 -11.21 -2.96 -4.81
C PRO A 143 -10.61 -4.28 -5.29
N VAL A 144 -10.99 -5.37 -4.62
CA VAL A 144 -10.60 -6.74 -4.99
C VAL A 144 -10.93 -7.00 -6.45
N GLY A 145 -9.94 -7.46 -7.20
CA GLY A 145 -10.10 -7.82 -8.61
C GLY A 145 -8.83 -8.49 -9.15
N GLN A 146 -8.97 -9.27 -10.22
CA GLN A 146 -7.81 -9.87 -10.89
C GLN A 146 -6.97 -8.82 -11.66
N GLU A 147 -7.61 -7.73 -12.05
CA GLU A 147 -7.01 -6.54 -12.64
C GLU A 147 -7.48 -5.33 -11.84
N PRO A 148 -6.65 -4.32 -11.61
CA PRO A 148 -7.05 -3.13 -10.87
C PRO A 148 -8.01 -2.28 -11.71
N GLU A 149 -9.16 -1.90 -11.14
CA GLU A 149 -10.09 -0.93 -11.71
C GLU A 149 -9.68 0.47 -11.23
N ILE A 150 -8.85 1.15 -12.04
CA ILE A 150 -8.18 2.40 -11.65
C ILE A 150 -9.17 3.52 -11.30
N ASP A 151 -10.30 3.58 -11.97
CA ASP A 151 -11.40 4.54 -11.73
C ASP A 151 -12.08 4.36 -10.37
N LYS A 152 -11.85 3.22 -9.71
CA LYS A 152 -12.33 2.93 -8.35
C LYS A 152 -11.27 3.15 -7.27
N ALA A 153 -10.11 3.68 -7.62
CA ALA A 153 -9.05 3.96 -6.65
C ALA A 153 -9.54 4.96 -5.59
N LYS A 154 -9.19 4.69 -4.34
CA LYS A 154 -9.40 5.57 -3.18
C LYS A 154 -8.13 5.65 -2.36
N ALA A 155 -8.00 6.71 -1.57
CA ALA A 155 -6.96 6.84 -0.56
C ALA A 155 -7.63 6.95 0.81
N ILE A 156 -7.43 5.95 1.68
CA ILE A 156 -8.05 5.91 3.00
C ILE A 156 -7.19 6.72 3.96
N PHE A 157 -7.76 7.76 4.54
CA PHE A 157 -7.15 8.53 5.61
C PHE A 157 -7.42 7.88 6.97
N CYS A 158 -6.36 7.63 7.73
CA CYS A 158 -6.40 7.15 9.10
C CYS A 158 -5.79 8.20 10.03
N ASP A 159 -6.52 8.59 11.07
CA ASP A 159 -6.10 9.63 12.03
C ASP A 159 -5.02 9.14 13.02
N GLY A 160 -4.62 7.88 12.94
CA GLY A 160 -3.63 7.24 13.80
C GLY A 160 -4.21 6.67 15.11
N THR A 161 -5.47 6.90 15.43
CA THR A 161 -6.09 6.42 16.69
C THR A 161 -6.65 5.02 16.61
N PHE A 162 -6.69 4.43 15.43
CA PHE A 162 -7.14 3.06 15.17
C PHE A 162 -6.20 2.34 14.22
N GLY A 163 -6.24 1.02 14.25
CA GLY A 163 -5.58 0.17 13.26
C GLY A 163 -6.50 -0.17 12.10
N ILE A 164 -5.91 -0.51 10.96
CA ILE A 164 -6.64 -0.91 9.76
C ILE A 164 -6.07 -2.21 9.21
N CYS A 165 -6.93 -3.12 8.82
CA CYS A 165 -6.56 -4.36 8.15
C CYS A 165 -7.22 -4.41 6.77
N LEU A 166 -6.40 -4.32 5.73
CA LEU A 166 -6.85 -4.51 4.35
C LEU A 166 -7.32 -5.94 4.13
N LEU A 167 -8.39 -6.11 3.36
CA LEU A 167 -8.93 -7.43 3.04
C LEU A 167 -8.02 -8.16 2.04
N PRO A 168 -8.03 -9.53 2.06
CA PRO A 168 -7.29 -10.31 1.07
C PRO A 168 -7.66 -9.93 -0.36
N GLY A 169 -6.65 -9.73 -1.20
CA GLY A 169 -6.86 -9.40 -2.61
C GLY A 169 -7.19 -7.94 -2.94
N VAL A 170 -7.31 -7.07 -1.94
CA VAL A 170 -7.39 -5.62 -2.14
C VAL A 170 -6.07 -5.11 -2.68
N TRP A 171 -6.11 -4.43 -3.82
CA TRP A 171 -4.95 -3.73 -4.35
C TRP A 171 -4.60 -2.56 -3.45
N HIS A 172 -3.34 -2.44 -3.07
CA HIS A 172 -2.89 -1.37 -2.19
C HIS A 172 -1.42 -1.06 -2.41
N GLU A 173 -1.04 0.11 -1.92
CA GLU A 173 0.36 0.46 -1.74
C GLU A 173 0.66 0.56 -0.24
N GLY A 174 1.94 0.65 0.11
CA GLY A 174 2.35 0.87 1.49
C GLY A 174 1.76 2.15 2.06
N VAL A 175 1.60 2.14 3.38
CA VAL A 175 1.13 3.31 4.11
C VAL A 175 2.17 4.41 4.09
N PHE A 176 1.72 5.65 3.99
CA PHE A 176 2.59 6.80 4.11
C PHE A 176 2.02 7.86 5.05
N PRO A 177 2.86 8.45 5.93
CA PRO A 177 2.44 9.48 6.84
C PRO A 177 2.13 10.77 6.08
N ILE A 178 1.22 11.57 6.62
CA ILE A 178 0.94 12.90 6.10
C ILE A 178 2.09 13.85 6.43
N HIS A 179 2.79 13.62 7.53
CA HIS A 179 3.89 14.43 8.02
C HIS A 179 5.14 13.59 8.29
N GLY A 180 6.25 13.96 7.67
CA GLY A 180 7.56 13.38 7.95
C GLY A 180 7.67 11.89 7.65
N ASN A 181 8.42 11.19 8.50
CA ASN A 181 8.63 9.75 8.46
C ASN A 181 7.79 9.09 9.56
N ALA A 182 7.33 7.86 9.33
CA ALA A 182 6.59 7.11 10.34
C ALA A 182 6.89 5.61 10.30
N ARG A 183 6.55 4.95 11.39
CA ARG A 183 6.71 3.52 11.58
C ARG A 183 5.41 2.90 12.05
N PHE A 184 5.04 1.79 11.43
CA PHE A 184 3.78 1.10 11.64
C PHE A 184 4.05 -0.37 11.97
N PHE A 185 3.35 -0.91 12.96
CA PHE A 185 3.28 -2.36 13.10
C PHE A 185 2.48 -2.93 11.93
N THR A 186 3.00 -3.98 11.31
CA THR A 186 2.35 -4.66 10.18
C THR A 186 2.32 -6.16 10.38
N ARG A 187 1.24 -6.78 9.95
CA ARG A 187 1.08 -8.23 9.89
C ARG A 187 0.38 -8.60 8.59
N GLN A 188 0.87 -9.63 7.92
CA GLN A 188 0.36 -10.11 6.64
C GLN A 188 -0.13 -11.55 6.75
N GLY A 189 -0.51 -12.14 5.61
CA GLY A 189 -0.84 -13.55 5.47
C GLY A 189 0.34 -14.49 5.76
N ARG A 190 0.09 -15.80 5.62
CA ARG A 190 1.04 -16.83 6.11
C ARG A 190 2.20 -17.11 5.16
N VAL A 191 2.06 -16.82 3.88
CA VAL A 191 3.08 -17.14 2.86
C VAL A 191 3.61 -15.92 2.13
N HIS A 192 3.09 -14.73 2.42
CA HIS A 192 3.47 -13.50 1.75
C HIS A 192 3.47 -13.65 0.23
N GLY A 193 2.35 -14.07 -0.35
CA GLY A 193 2.15 -13.96 -1.80
C GLY A 193 1.98 -12.49 -2.17
N ARG A 194 2.68 -12.04 -3.21
CA ARG A 194 2.53 -10.67 -3.75
C ARG A 194 2.23 -10.74 -5.23
N VAL A 195 1.26 -9.95 -5.67
CA VAL A 195 0.92 -9.76 -7.09
C VAL A 195 0.90 -8.27 -7.35
N SER A 196 1.73 -7.80 -8.27
CA SER A 196 1.94 -6.37 -8.50
C SER A 196 1.41 -5.87 -9.84
N VAL A 197 1.20 -4.55 -9.91
CA VAL A 197 0.87 -3.79 -11.12
C VAL A 197 1.80 -2.58 -11.23
N ASP A 198 2.31 -2.31 -12.43
CA ASP A 198 3.00 -1.09 -12.80
C ASP A 198 2.05 -0.23 -13.63
N PHE A 199 1.54 0.86 -13.04
CA PHE A 199 0.54 1.71 -13.69
C PHE A 199 1.08 2.40 -14.94
N GLY A 200 2.34 2.83 -14.91
CA GLY A 200 2.96 3.47 -16.06
C GLY A 200 3.08 2.53 -17.27
N LYS A 201 3.60 1.33 -17.05
CA LYS A 201 3.79 0.33 -18.11
C LYS A 201 2.50 -0.30 -18.60
N GLU A 202 1.52 -0.49 -17.71
CA GLU A 202 0.33 -1.28 -18.02
C GLU A 202 -0.86 -0.43 -18.42
N PHE A 203 -0.96 0.80 -17.89
CA PHE A 203 -2.12 1.68 -18.05
C PHE A 203 -1.77 3.08 -18.59
N GLY A 204 -0.48 3.43 -18.66
CA GLY A 204 -0.04 4.75 -19.15
C GLY A 204 -0.34 5.90 -18.18
N CYS A 205 -0.49 5.63 -16.89
CA CYS A 205 -0.86 6.61 -15.89
C CYS A 205 -0.06 6.50 -14.60
N LEU A 206 -0.16 7.53 -13.75
CA LEU A 206 0.20 7.50 -12.33
C LEU A 206 -1.01 7.87 -11.49
N LEU A 207 -1.08 7.34 -10.28
CA LEU A 207 -2.13 7.69 -9.32
C LEU A 207 -1.61 8.77 -8.37
N ARG A 208 -2.27 9.94 -8.34
CA ARG A 208 -1.87 11.05 -7.48
C ARG A 208 -2.72 11.10 -6.22
N VAL A 209 -2.07 11.06 -5.07
CA VAL A 209 -2.68 11.22 -3.75
C VAL A 209 -2.24 12.56 -3.16
N SER A 210 -3.19 13.46 -2.90
CA SER A 210 -2.93 14.75 -2.24
C SER A 210 -2.61 14.54 -0.75
N LEU A 211 -1.59 15.25 -0.23
CA LEU A 211 -1.24 15.29 1.17
C LEU A 211 -1.70 16.59 1.87
N THR A 212 -2.32 17.51 1.11
CA THR A 212 -2.70 18.86 1.60
C THR A 212 -4.18 19.01 1.92
N ASN A 213 -4.98 17.96 1.80
CA ASN A 213 -6.39 18.01 2.17
C ASN A 213 -6.53 18.23 3.68
N ASN A 214 -7.46 19.11 4.08
CA ASN A 214 -7.74 19.51 5.46
C ASN A 214 -8.16 18.31 6.32
N PHE A 215 -7.18 17.54 6.79
CA PHE A 215 -7.37 16.47 7.77
C PHE A 215 -7.40 17.01 9.22
N GLU A 216 -7.11 18.29 9.41
CA GLU A 216 -7.25 18.98 10.69
C GLU A 216 -8.72 19.41 10.88
N LYS A 217 -9.43 18.72 11.76
CA LYS A 217 -10.68 19.18 12.35
C LYS A 217 -10.41 19.70 13.74
#